data_75e0ad839e338b02be0a0bc32402204e
#
_entry.id   75e0ad839e338b02be0a0bc32402204e
#
_cell.length_a   1.000
_cell.length_b   1.000
_cell.length_c   1.000
_cell.angle_alpha   90.00
_cell.angle_beta   90.00
_cell.angle_gamma   90.00
#
_symmetry.space_group_name_H-M   'P 1'
#
loop_
_entity.id
_entity.type
_entity.pdbx_description
1 polymer ?
#
loop_
_entity_poly.entity_id
_entity_poly.type
_entity_poly.pdbx_seq_one_letter_code
_entity_poly.pdbx_strand_id
1 'polypeptide(L)' 'WLGDVRYKEAGEALVLLLKDEHSRAQFFAAEALGRIAFEPAINPLVELLVQNNDTDHYIRHAASLALARIGKAE' A
#
# COMPACT_ATOMS: atom_id res chain seq x y z
N TRP A 1 -10.84 16.43 -11.77
CA TRP A 1 -11.60 15.94 -10.62
C TRP A 1 -10.93 16.36 -9.33
N LEU A 2 -11.66 17.02 -8.47
CA LEU A 2 -11.08 17.61 -7.26
C LEU A 2 -10.45 16.56 -6.32
N GLY A 3 -10.99 15.36 -6.31
CA GLY A 3 -10.47 14.32 -5.47
C GLY A 3 -9.10 13.79 -5.85
N ASP A 4 -8.72 13.96 -7.11
CA ASP A 4 -7.47 13.38 -7.62
C ASP A 4 -6.24 13.91 -6.92
N VAL A 5 -6.18 15.20 -6.67
CA VAL A 5 -5.02 15.80 -6.02
C VAL A 5 -4.87 15.30 -4.59
N ARG A 6 -5.99 15.22 -3.89
CA ARG A 6 -5.99 14.73 -2.51
C ARG A 6 -5.62 13.26 -2.43
N TYR A 7 -6.15 12.45 -3.36
CA TYR A 7 -5.80 11.04 -3.41
C TYR A 7 -4.32 10.86 -3.67
N LYS A 8 -3.77 11.67 -4.56
CA LYS A 8 -2.36 11.58 -4.88
C LYS A 8 -1.51 11.91 -3.66
N GLU A 9 -1.83 12.99 -2.95
CA GLU A 9 -1.10 13.39 -1.76
C GLU A 9 -1.20 12.33 -0.66
N ALA A 10 -2.40 11.82 -0.44
CA ALA A 10 -2.61 10.79 0.56
C ALA A 10 -1.86 9.52 0.18
N GLY A 11 -1.91 9.14 -1.10
CA GLY A 11 -1.21 7.96 -1.58
C GLY A 11 0.29 8.07 -1.40
N GLU A 12 0.86 9.22 -1.72
CA GLU A 12 2.30 9.44 -1.55
C GLU A 12 2.70 9.37 -0.08
N ALA A 13 1.89 9.96 0.81
CA ALA A 13 2.16 9.87 2.24
C ALA A 13 2.10 8.43 2.73
N LEU A 14 1.12 7.68 2.25
CA LEU A 14 0.97 6.28 2.63
C LEU A 14 2.14 5.44 2.10
N VAL A 15 2.63 5.74 0.90
CA VAL A 15 3.80 5.06 0.35
C VAL A 15 5.01 5.26 1.25
N LEU A 16 5.16 6.46 1.79
CA LEU A 16 6.23 6.74 2.74
C LEU A 16 6.09 5.90 4.01
N LEU A 17 4.86 5.68 4.46
CA LEU A 17 4.61 4.84 5.62
C LEU A 17 4.95 3.37 5.36
N LEU A 18 4.87 2.93 4.10
CA LEU A 18 5.28 1.58 3.76
C LEU A 18 6.76 1.34 4.04
N LYS A 19 7.54 2.41 4.08
CA LYS A 19 8.97 2.35 4.35
C LYS A 19 9.31 2.54 5.82
N ASP A 20 8.28 2.74 6.65
CA ASP A 20 8.47 2.92 8.08
C ASP A 20 8.95 1.62 8.71
N GLU A 21 9.71 1.75 9.81
CA GLU A 21 10.21 0.59 10.54
C GLU A 21 9.14 -0.16 11.30
N HIS A 22 8.02 0.49 11.56
CA HIS A 22 6.95 -0.10 12.38
C HIS A 22 5.99 -0.91 11.51
N SER A 23 5.82 -2.18 11.85
CA SER A 23 4.91 -3.06 11.12
C SER A 23 3.49 -2.52 11.07
N ARG A 24 3.06 -1.91 12.15
CA ARG A 24 1.72 -1.38 12.26
C ARG A 24 1.48 -0.27 11.25
N ALA A 25 2.46 0.62 11.07
CA ALA A 25 2.37 1.69 10.08
C ALA A 25 2.34 1.11 8.67
N GLN A 26 3.17 0.12 8.41
CA GLN A 26 3.21 -0.54 7.11
C GLN A 26 1.88 -1.21 6.80
N PHE A 27 1.32 -1.91 7.76
CA PHE A 27 0.02 -2.57 7.60
C PHE A 27 -1.07 -1.56 7.27
N PHE A 28 -1.14 -0.49 8.05
CA PHE A 28 -2.13 0.56 7.85
C PHE A 28 -2.00 1.18 6.45
N ALA A 29 -0.78 1.48 6.07
CA ALA A 29 -0.52 2.11 4.77
C ALA A 29 -0.93 1.19 3.62
N ALA A 30 -0.57 -0.09 3.70
CA ALA A 30 -0.93 -1.06 2.66
C ALA A 30 -2.44 -1.16 2.53
N GLU A 31 -3.14 -1.27 3.64
CA GLU A 31 -4.59 -1.36 3.63
C GLU A 31 -5.23 -0.12 3.03
N ALA A 32 -4.78 1.05 3.45
CA ALA A 32 -5.32 2.31 2.95
C ALA A 32 -5.06 2.50 1.46
N LEU A 33 -3.86 2.15 1.00
CA LEU A 33 -3.53 2.24 -0.43
C LEU A 33 -4.42 1.34 -1.27
N GLY A 34 -4.75 0.16 -0.75
CA GLY A 34 -5.68 -0.74 -1.42
C GLY A 34 -7.08 -0.14 -1.52
N ARG A 35 -7.52 0.53 -0.47
CA ARG A 35 -8.85 1.13 -0.45
C ARG A 35 -9.02 2.25 -1.47
N ILE A 36 -7.99 3.07 -1.62
CA ILE A 36 -8.05 4.18 -2.57
C ILE A 36 -7.61 3.77 -3.97
N ALA A 37 -7.22 2.51 -4.14
CA ALA A 37 -6.75 1.97 -5.41
C ALA A 37 -5.66 2.85 -6.04
N PHE A 38 -4.66 3.19 -5.26
CA PHE A 38 -3.58 4.08 -5.70
C PHE A 38 -2.56 3.30 -6.54
N GLU A 39 -2.70 3.38 -7.87
CA GLU A 39 -1.86 2.62 -8.79
C GLU A 39 -0.35 2.79 -8.58
N PRO A 40 0.17 4.02 -8.35
CA PRO A 40 1.61 4.18 -8.14
C PRO A 40 2.16 3.41 -6.93
N ALA A 41 1.27 2.91 -6.06
CA ALA A 41 1.70 2.13 -4.91
C ALA A 41 2.02 0.67 -5.26
N ILE A 42 1.72 0.23 -6.47
CA ILE A 42 1.96 -1.17 -6.85
C ILE A 42 3.43 -1.56 -6.63
N ASN A 43 4.35 -0.78 -7.17
CA ASN A 43 5.77 -1.08 -7.00
C ASN A 43 6.21 -1.06 -5.54
N PRO A 44 5.88 -0.03 -4.74
CA PRO A 44 6.21 -0.04 -3.33
C PRO A 44 5.60 -1.21 -2.56
N LEU A 45 4.39 -1.63 -2.93
CA LEU A 45 3.75 -2.78 -2.28
C LEU A 45 4.47 -4.08 -2.62
N VAL A 46 4.90 -4.23 -3.88
CA VAL A 46 5.68 -5.40 -4.28
C VAL A 46 7.00 -5.43 -3.52
N GLU A 47 7.66 -4.29 -3.40
CA GLU A 47 8.90 -4.20 -2.64
C GLU A 47 8.68 -4.58 -1.18
N LEU A 48 7.57 -4.14 -0.60
CA LEU A 48 7.24 -4.48 0.77
C LEU A 48 7.10 -5.99 0.94
N LEU A 49 6.45 -6.65 -0.01
CA LEU A 49 6.30 -8.11 0.02
C LEU A 49 7.66 -8.81 -0.06
N VAL A 50 8.53 -8.33 -0.94
CA VAL A 50 9.85 -8.91 -1.11
C VAL A 50 10.68 -8.72 0.16
N GLN A 51 10.67 -7.53 0.73
CA GLN A 51 11.42 -7.25 1.95
C GLN A 51 10.88 -8.01 3.15
N ASN A 52 9.57 -8.19 3.20
CA ASN A 52 8.93 -8.90 4.29
C ASN A 52 9.34 -10.38 4.32
N ASN A 53 9.48 -10.98 3.16
CA ASN A 53 9.90 -12.37 3.00
C ASN A 53 9.15 -13.32 3.96
N ASP A 54 7.84 -13.13 4.04
CA ASP A 54 6.94 -13.93 4.91
C ASP A 54 7.20 -13.80 6.41
N THR A 55 7.97 -12.79 6.81
CA THR A 55 8.24 -12.57 8.23
C THR A 55 6.99 -12.15 8.99
N ASP A 56 6.15 -11.32 8.37
CA ASP A 56 4.92 -10.84 8.99
C ASP A 56 3.74 -11.21 8.08
N HIS A 57 2.91 -12.14 8.54
CA HIS A 57 1.76 -12.60 7.78
C HIS A 57 0.72 -11.52 7.56
N TYR A 58 0.58 -10.62 8.52
CA TYR A 58 -0.41 -9.54 8.40
C TYR A 58 -0.03 -8.57 7.31
N ILE A 59 1.24 -8.20 7.24
CA ILE A 59 1.73 -7.30 6.20
C ILE A 59 1.61 -7.98 4.85
N ARG A 60 1.97 -9.24 4.76
CA ARG A 60 1.85 -10.00 3.52
C ARG A 60 0.41 -10.00 3.03
N HIS A 61 -0.52 -10.28 3.92
CA HIS A 61 -1.93 -10.32 3.57
C HIS A 61 -2.42 -8.94 3.12
N ALA A 62 -2.09 -7.90 3.89
CA ALA A 62 -2.52 -6.55 3.56
C ALA A 62 -1.98 -6.08 2.22
N ALA A 63 -0.70 -6.31 1.96
CA ALA A 63 -0.08 -5.90 0.71
C ALA A 63 -0.66 -6.68 -0.48
N SER A 64 -0.85 -7.99 -0.31
CA SER A 64 -1.43 -8.81 -1.36
C SER A 64 -2.86 -8.37 -1.69
N LEU A 65 -3.65 -8.10 -0.65
CA LEU A 65 -5.02 -7.65 -0.83
C LEU A 65 -5.06 -6.28 -1.49
N ALA A 66 -4.15 -5.39 -1.10
CA ALA A 66 -4.07 -4.06 -1.71
C ALA A 66 -3.75 -4.16 -3.19
N LEU A 67 -2.80 -5.00 -3.55
CA LEU A 67 -2.44 -5.20 -4.95
C LEU A 67 -3.62 -5.75 -5.76
N ALA A 68 -4.35 -6.69 -5.16
CA ALA A 68 -5.53 -7.26 -5.82
C ALA A 68 -6.60 -6.20 -6.05
N ARG A 69 -6.83 -5.35 -5.06
CA ARG A 69 -7.83 -4.29 -5.17
C ARG A 69 -7.43 -3.25 -6.21
N ILE A 70 -6.17 -2.86 -6.23
CA ILE A 70 -5.68 -1.89 -7.20
C ILE A 70 -5.81 -2.47 -8.60
N GLY A 71 -5.46 -3.73 -8.78
CA GLY A 71 -5.59 -4.40 -10.06
C GLY A 71 -7.03 -4.47 -10.55
N LYS A 72 -7.98 -4.66 -9.64
CA LYS A 72 -9.39 -4.72 -10.01
C LYS A 72 -9.96 -3.36 -10.39
N ALA A 73 -9.35 -2.29 -9.92
CA ALA A 73 -9.83 -0.96 -10.21
C ALA A 73 -9.65 -0.58 -11.69
N GLU A 74 -8.80 -1.29 -12.39
CA GLU A 74 -8.62 -1.09 -13.82
C GLU A 74 -9.75 -1.73 -14.59
#